data_d1869695fc5c97fdd3e286eced5da167
#
_entry.id   d1869695fc5c97fdd3e286eced5da167
#
_cell.length_a   1.000
_cell.length_b   1.000
_cell.length_c   1.000
_cell.angle_alpha   90.00
_cell.angle_beta   90.00
_cell.angle_gamma   90.00
#
_symmetry.space_group_name_H-M   'P 1'
#
loop_
_entity.id
_entity.type
_entity.pdbx_description
1 polymer ?
#
loop_
_entity_poly.entity_id
_entity_poly.type
_entity_poly.pdbx_seq_one_letter_code
_entity_poly.pdbx_strand_id
1 'polypeptide(L)'
;MDNKSSFAIVKDSIVALLVTLCFNAIEAQELLLRYDSASRFFEESLVIGNGRMGAAVYGGVEADRLSLNDITLWTGQPVAASTTDYSGCLEKVRAYLDADDYENAEKANMLLQGPYSQNYQPLGNITIRYGSEKSERKIERTLNISSAIASTVSTSSSLRCEREFFASSPDSAIVIRVHNVGEKALDITLEYDSPLPHTTIADNDALTIDGYAAYNSFPVYYRGMPDSLKHSYNEHRGIHFRTIISAKSLSGKVRTNGGVLRIQGGDEATIFVVNETSFNGFDKDPVASGKDYRAMASSRMARVMEKPYETLKKEHIADYQHLFNRVSLCLGTTNPHIKALPTDIQLRQYTERCQPNPELEALYFQYGRYLLISCSRTPAVPANLQGLWNEKILPPWSCNYTTNINLEENYWLAESTNLSELHTPLLDFIACLAVNGKETARNLYGIERGWCLGHNSDIWAMTCPVGLQKGSPQWASWNMGGAWLASHIWEHYAFTLDTDFLAHYYKYLKGAAEFCIDWLVEKDGYLMT
;
A
#
# COMPACT_ATOMS: atom_id res chain seq x y z
N MET A 1 -0.86 34.39 58.94
CA MET A 1 -0.21 34.81 57.70
C MET A 1 1.17 34.15 57.67
N ASP A 2 1.65 33.28 56.80
CA ASP A 2 1.23 32.59 55.68
C ASP A 2 2.04 31.28 55.59
N ASN A 3 1.52 30.19 56.15
CA ASN A 3 2.17 28.88 56.02
C ASN A 3 1.52 27.99 54.93
N LYS A 4 0.51 28.52 54.21
CA LYS A 4 -0.19 27.77 53.15
C LYS A 4 0.40 27.98 51.73
N SER A 5 1.08 29.11 51.48
CA SER A 5 1.67 29.38 50.14
C SER A 5 2.97 28.61 49.89
N SER A 6 3.77 28.37 50.92
CA SER A 6 5.02 27.62 50.80
C SER A 6 4.80 26.11 50.51
N PHE A 7 3.71 25.52 51.02
CA PHE A 7 3.39 24.11 50.79
C PHE A 7 2.85 23.83 49.34
N ALA A 8 2.15 24.78 48.74
CA ALA A 8 1.65 24.65 47.36
C ALA A 8 2.80 24.72 46.37
N ILE A 9 3.73 25.67 46.52
CA ILE A 9 4.87 25.84 45.61
C ILE A 9 5.82 24.64 45.67
N VAL A 10 6.03 24.05 46.85
CA VAL A 10 6.87 22.84 46.99
C VAL A 10 6.20 21.61 46.35
N LYS A 11 4.85 21.51 46.47
CA LYS A 11 4.11 20.39 45.87
C LYS A 11 4.10 20.46 44.35
N ASP A 12 3.90 21.64 43.77
CA ASP A 12 3.94 21.84 42.32
C ASP A 12 5.36 21.67 41.76
N SER A 13 6.39 22.06 42.48
CA SER A 13 7.79 21.86 42.12
C SER A 13 8.19 20.37 42.19
N ILE A 14 7.69 19.60 43.14
CA ILE A 14 7.93 18.16 43.27
C ILE A 14 7.18 17.38 42.14
N VAL A 15 5.95 17.78 41.82
CA VAL A 15 5.19 17.18 40.71
C VAL A 15 5.86 17.51 39.37
N ALA A 16 6.31 18.75 39.17
CA ALA A 16 7.05 19.14 37.97
C ALA A 16 8.39 18.40 37.85
N LEU A 17 9.12 18.22 38.98
CA LEU A 17 10.37 17.47 39.00
C LEU A 17 10.17 15.97 38.80
N LEU A 18 9.10 15.36 39.34
CA LEU A 18 8.74 13.96 39.10
C LEU A 18 8.30 13.72 37.64
N VAL A 19 7.53 14.65 37.05
CA VAL A 19 7.18 14.60 35.63
C VAL A 19 8.43 14.75 34.76
N THR A 20 9.34 15.68 35.11
CA THR A 20 10.60 15.87 34.37
C THR A 20 11.55 14.67 34.54
N LEU A 21 11.59 14.03 35.71
CA LEU A 21 12.39 12.82 35.96
C LEU A 21 11.80 11.58 35.26
N CYS A 22 10.47 11.48 35.12
CA CYS A 22 9.85 10.43 34.31
C CYS A 22 10.13 10.60 32.80
N PHE A 23 10.25 11.82 32.31
CA PHE A 23 10.60 12.08 30.90
C PHE A 23 12.10 11.84 30.60
N ASN A 24 12.98 11.90 31.58
CA ASN A 24 14.43 11.68 31.38
C ASN A 24 14.88 10.21 31.48
N ALA A 25 13.97 9.28 31.80
CA ALA A 25 14.32 7.85 31.94
C ALA A 25 13.66 6.93 30.89
N ILE A 26 12.97 7.47 29.90
CA ILE A 26 12.53 6.68 28.76
C ILE A 26 13.73 6.65 27.79
N GLU A 27 14.62 5.66 27.93
CA GLU A 27 15.45 5.29 26.79
C GLU A 27 14.52 5.12 25.60
N ALA A 28 14.76 5.89 24.52
CA ALA A 28 13.94 5.83 23.33
C ALA A 28 13.93 4.36 22.87
N GLN A 29 12.76 3.73 22.90
CA GLN A 29 12.61 2.36 22.46
C GLN A 29 13.13 2.23 21.04
N GLU A 30 14.04 1.29 20.83
CA GLU A 30 14.55 0.99 19.48
C GLU A 30 13.45 0.33 18.65
N LEU A 31 12.89 1.07 17.69
CA LEU A 31 11.83 0.62 16.80
C LEU A 31 12.43 -0.05 15.56
N LEU A 32 12.98 -1.24 15.76
CA LEU A 32 13.77 -1.98 14.78
C LEU A 32 13.23 -3.40 14.59
N LEU A 33 12.85 -3.72 13.35
CA LEU A 33 12.73 -5.11 12.92
C LEU A 33 14.12 -5.61 12.56
N ARG A 34 14.55 -6.77 13.08
CA ARG A 34 15.90 -7.33 12.87
C ARG A 34 15.83 -8.81 12.55
N TYR A 35 16.61 -9.23 11.54
CA TYR A 35 16.73 -10.62 11.08
C TYR A 35 18.18 -10.95 10.78
N ASP A 36 18.58 -12.21 11.01
CA ASP A 36 19.95 -12.72 10.82
C ASP A 36 20.10 -13.63 9.60
N SER A 37 19.09 -13.64 8.73
CA SER A 37 19.06 -14.42 7.49
C SER A 37 18.45 -13.64 6.34
N ALA A 38 18.76 -14.01 5.09
CA ALA A 38 18.10 -13.51 3.90
C ALA A 38 16.64 -13.99 3.87
N SER A 39 15.76 -13.20 3.25
CA SER A 39 14.38 -13.65 2.98
C SER A 39 14.36 -14.81 2.00
N ARG A 40 13.59 -15.82 2.28
CA ARG A 40 13.35 -16.96 1.39
C ARG A 40 12.12 -16.77 0.52
N PHE A 41 11.15 -16.02 1.01
CA PHE A 41 9.88 -15.73 0.34
C PHE A 41 9.39 -14.31 0.69
N PHE A 42 8.34 -13.87 0.02
CA PHE A 42 7.85 -12.48 0.05
C PHE A 42 7.53 -11.99 1.47
N GLU A 43 6.86 -12.81 2.29
CA GLU A 43 6.41 -12.44 3.63
C GLU A 43 7.56 -12.25 4.64
N GLU A 44 8.77 -12.74 4.34
CA GLU A 44 9.98 -12.48 5.14
C GLU A 44 10.73 -11.21 4.72
N SER A 45 10.31 -10.54 3.64
CA SER A 45 10.99 -9.35 3.13
C SER A 45 10.77 -8.12 4.00
N LEU A 46 11.66 -7.14 3.88
CA LEU A 46 11.50 -5.82 4.49
C LEU A 46 10.81 -4.90 3.49
N VAL A 47 9.64 -4.39 3.83
CA VAL A 47 8.88 -3.53 2.93
C VAL A 47 9.22 -2.07 3.15
N ILE A 48 9.44 -1.32 2.05
CA ILE A 48 9.60 0.13 2.04
C ILE A 48 8.56 0.76 1.12
N GLY A 49 8.13 1.99 1.41
CA GLY A 49 7.16 2.69 0.59
C GLY A 49 7.08 4.18 0.88
N ASN A 50 6.60 4.94 -0.11
CA ASN A 50 6.43 6.39 -0.03
C ASN A 50 4.98 6.85 -0.25
N GLY A 51 4.02 5.92 -0.14
CA GLY A 51 2.59 6.16 -0.38
C GLY A 51 2.17 6.03 -1.86
N ARG A 52 3.13 5.82 -2.79
CA ARG A 52 2.87 5.56 -4.21
C ARG A 52 3.72 4.40 -4.74
N MET A 53 5.03 4.50 -4.57
CA MET A 53 5.98 3.45 -4.93
C MET A 53 6.45 2.72 -3.68
N GLY A 54 6.68 1.42 -3.82
CA GLY A 54 7.27 0.62 -2.77
C GLY A 54 8.08 -0.54 -3.30
N ALA A 55 8.83 -1.14 -2.40
CA ALA A 55 9.58 -2.37 -2.68
C ALA A 55 9.56 -3.31 -1.49
N ALA A 56 9.58 -4.61 -1.79
CA ALA A 56 9.91 -5.66 -0.84
C ALA A 56 11.38 -6.03 -1.02
N VAL A 57 12.20 -5.78 0.02
CA VAL A 57 13.67 -5.98 0.02
C VAL A 57 13.98 -7.33 0.66
N TYR A 58 14.60 -8.24 -0.08
CA TYR A 58 14.87 -9.60 0.37
C TYR A 58 16.19 -9.73 1.15
N GLY A 59 17.18 -8.91 0.84
CA GLY A 59 18.44 -8.85 1.58
C GLY A 59 19.34 -10.06 1.35
N GLY A 60 19.56 -10.45 0.10
CA GLY A 60 20.45 -11.56 -0.23
C GLY A 60 21.94 -11.20 -0.12
N VAL A 61 22.81 -12.22 -0.06
CA VAL A 61 24.27 -12.05 0.09
C VAL A 61 24.97 -11.94 -1.26
N GLU A 62 24.77 -12.92 -2.15
CA GLU A 62 25.35 -12.95 -3.50
C GLU A 62 24.50 -12.18 -4.50
N ALA A 63 23.20 -12.23 -4.31
CA ALA A 63 22.23 -11.47 -5.06
C ALA A 63 21.12 -10.99 -4.14
N ASP A 64 20.72 -9.75 -4.30
CA ASP A 64 19.57 -9.18 -3.61
C ASP A 64 18.43 -8.98 -4.60
N ARG A 65 17.20 -9.17 -4.14
CA ARG A 65 16.00 -8.96 -4.93
C ARG A 65 15.16 -7.85 -4.30
N LEU A 66 14.67 -6.97 -5.14
CA LEU A 66 13.65 -5.99 -4.77
C LEU A 66 12.42 -6.23 -5.65
N SER A 67 11.29 -6.59 -5.06
CA SER A 67 10.01 -6.65 -5.78
C SER A 67 9.33 -5.29 -5.70
N LEU A 68 9.15 -4.64 -6.85
CA LEU A 68 8.69 -3.27 -6.99
C LEU A 68 7.17 -3.20 -7.16
N ASN A 69 6.57 -2.16 -6.61
CA ASN A 69 5.16 -1.84 -6.78
C ASN A 69 4.94 -0.35 -7.03
N ASP A 70 3.88 -0.02 -7.76
CA ASP A 70 3.28 1.31 -7.84
C ASP A 70 1.78 1.16 -7.59
N ILE A 71 1.23 1.91 -6.64
CA ILE A 71 -0.16 1.76 -6.18
C ILE A 71 -1.19 2.02 -7.30
N THR A 72 -0.77 2.68 -8.38
CA THR A 72 -1.61 2.99 -9.54
C THR A 72 -1.51 1.97 -10.68
N LEU A 73 -0.73 0.88 -10.52
CA LEU A 73 -0.56 -0.14 -11.56
C LEU A 73 -1.56 -1.29 -11.38
N TRP A 74 -2.66 -1.22 -12.10
CA TRP A 74 -3.75 -2.19 -12.07
C TRP A 74 -4.09 -2.66 -13.48
N THR A 75 -4.75 -3.81 -13.57
CA THR A 75 -5.43 -4.22 -14.81
C THR A 75 -6.68 -3.39 -15.02
N GLY A 76 -7.26 -3.48 -16.22
CA GLY A 76 -8.54 -2.85 -16.51
C GLY A 76 -8.45 -1.50 -17.20
N GLN A 77 -9.60 -0.87 -17.26
CA GLN A 77 -9.87 0.45 -17.82
C GLN A 77 -11.19 0.94 -17.26
N PRO A 78 -11.55 2.23 -17.40
CA PRO A 78 -12.84 2.73 -16.91
C PRO A 78 -14.00 1.86 -17.35
N VAL A 79 -14.88 1.54 -16.41
CA VAL A 79 -16.07 0.73 -16.69
C VAL A 79 -17.10 1.60 -17.41
N ALA A 80 -17.52 1.19 -18.60
CA ALA A 80 -18.66 1.83 -19.25
C ALA A 80 -19.91 1.58 -18.41
N ALA A 81 -20.71 2.62 -18.21
CA ALA A 81 -22.00 2.49 -17.54
C ALA A 81 -22.83 1.39 -18.22
N SER A 82 -23.41 0.49 -17.43
CA SER A 82 -24.34 -0.50 -17.96
C SER A 82 -25.57 0.21 -18.50
N THR A 83 -25.89 -0.05 -19.77
CA THR A 83 -27.14 0.44 -20.37
C THR A 83 -28.33 -0.50 -20.12
N THR A 84 -28.08 -1.65 -19.47
CA THR A 84 -29.12 -2.64 -19.17
C THR A 84 -29.82 -2.27 -17.87
N ASP A 85 -31.12 -2.12 -17.95
CA ASP A 85 -31.97 -1.87 -16.79
C ASP A 85 -32.39 -3.22 -16.18
N TYR A 86 -31.93 -3.45 -14.96
CA TYR A 86 -32.25 -4.62 -14.15
C TYR A 86 -33.13 -4.29 -12.95
N SER A 87 -33.71 -3.08 -12.87
CA SER A 87 -34.48 -2.61 -11.70
C SER A 87 -35.62 -3.55 -11.30
N GLY A 88 -36.31 -4.14 -12.27
CA GLY A 88 -37.35 -5.14 -12.03
C GLY A 88 -36.89 -6.50 -11.49
N CYS A 89 -35.57 -6.76 -11.45
CA CYS A 89 -35.02 -8.00 -10.89
C CYS A 89 -35.10 -8.00 -9.35
N LEU A 90 -34.89 -6.88 -8.70
CA LEU A 90 -34.98 -6.78 -7.24
C LEU A 90 -36.39 -7.09 -6.73
N GLU A 91 -37.43 -6.59 -7.41
CA GLU A 91 -38.85 -6.88 -7.07
C GLU A 91 -39.13 -8.38 -7.18
N LYS A 92 -38.61 -9.06 -8.21
CA LYS A 92 -38.72 -10.51 -8.34
C LYS A 92 -38.03 -11.26 -7.22
N VAL A 93 -36.81 -10.84 -6.84
CA VAL A 93 -36.08 -11.42 -5.71
C VAL A 93 -36.91 -11.32 -4.44
N ARG A 94 -37.45 -10.14 -4.15
CA ARG A 94 -38.29 -9.90 -2.97
C ARG A 94 -39.59 -10.74 -2.99
N ALA A 95 -40.26 -10.83 -4.14
CA ALA A 95 -41.43 -11.64 -4.29
C ALA A 95 -41.18 -13.14 -4.07
N TYR A 96 -40.03 -13.67 -4.53
CA TYR A 96 -39.64 -15.06 -4.26
C TYR A 96 -39.27 -15.28 -2.80
N LEU A 97 -38.59 -14.33 -2.15
CA LEU A 97 -38.29 -14.40 -0.71
C LEU A 97 -39.57 -14.37 0.14
N ASP A 98 -40.56 -13.57 -0.24
CA ASP A 98 -41.89 -13.52 0.43
C ASP A 98 -42.68 -14.81 0.30
N ALA A 99 -42.40 -15.59 -0.77
CA ALA A 99 -42.98 -16.91 -1.01
C ALA A 99 -42.14 -18.07 -0.46
N ASP A 100 -41.06 -17.82 0.28
CA ASP A 100 -40.09 -18.79 0.74
C ASP A 100 -39.43 -19.60 -0.41
N ASP A 101 -39.44 -19.07 -1.64
CA ASP A 101 -38.83 -19.68 -2.83
C ASP A 101 -37.40 -19.22 -3.01
N TYR A 102 -36.51 -19.71 -2.13
CA TYR A 102 -35.11 -19.29 -2.10
C TYR A 102 -34.34 -19.69 -3.37
N GLU A 103 -34.71 -20.79 -4.03
CA GLU A 103 -34.04 -21.23 -5.27
C GLU A 103 -34.26 -20.24 -6.42
N ASN A 104 -35.49 -19.77 -6.62
CA ASN A 104 -35.78 -18.78 -7.65
C ASN A 104 -35.32 -17.38 -7.24
N ALA A 105 -35.32 -17.04 -5.96
CA ALA A 105 -34.74 -15.82 -5.43
C ALA A 105 -33.23 -15.76 -5.75
N GLU A 106 -32.48 -16.85 -5.52
CA GLU A 106 -31.06 -16.94 -5.85
C GLU A 106 -30.81 -16.75 -7.35
N LYS A 107 -31.55 -17.44 -8.21
CA LYS A 107 -31.44 -17.32 -9.67
C LYS A 107 -31.73 -15.88 -10.16
N ALA A 108 -32.75 -15.24 -9.61
CA ALA A 108 -33.09 -13.86 -9.96
C ALA A 108 -31.99 -12.88 -9.47
N ASN A 109 -31.46 -13.10 -8.28
CA ASN A 109 -30.41 -12.26 -7.70
C ASN A 109 -29.09 -12.36 -8.49
N MET A 110 -28.73 -13.53 -9.04
CA MET A 110 -27.56 -13.66 -9.92
C MET A 110 -27.59 -12.71 -11.11
N LEU A 111 -28.77 -12.37 -11.64
CA LEU A 111 -28.90 -11.43 -12.77
C LEU A 111 -28.38 -10.02 -12.45
N LEU A 112 -28.34 -9.64 -11.17
CA LEU A 112 -27.83 -8.34 -10.71
C LEU A 112 -26.29 -8.26 -10.68
N GLN A 113 -25.60 -9.37 -10.95
CA GLN A 113 -24.13 -9.43 -10.89
C GLN A 113 -23.48 -8.86 -12.16
N GLY A 114 -22.53 -7.98 -11.95
CA GLY A 114 -21.64 -7.43 -12.98
C GLY A 114 -20.29 -8.15 -13.08
N PRO A 115 -19.28 -7.49 -13.63
CA PRO A 115 -17.92 -8.02 -13.75
C PRO A 115 -17.27 -8.24 -12.39
N TYR A 116 -16.16 -8.98 -12.38
CA TYR A 116 -15.24 -9.03 -11.25
C TYR A 116 -14.39 -7.76 -11.19
N SER A 117 -13.92 -7.40 -9.99
CA SER A 117 -12.92 -6.35 -9.80
C SER A 117 -11.63 -6.67 -10.54
N GLN A 118 -10.96 -5.64 -11.02
CA GLN A 118 -9.66 -5.75 -11.66
C GLN A 118 -8.56 -6.10 -10.64
N ASN A 119 -7.40 -6.56 -11.13
CA ASN A 119 -6.30 -7.01 -10.29
C ASN A 119 -5.23 -5.93 -10.14
N TYR A 120 -4.77 -5.70 -8.89
CA TYR A 120 -3.54 -4.96 -8.63
C TYR A 120 -2.33 -5.74 -9.17
N GLN A 121 -1.36 -5.05 -9.79
CA GLN A 121 -0.27 -5.68 -10.51
C GLN A 121 1.10 -5.40 -9.89
N PRO A 122 2.01 -6.40 -9.87
CA PRO A 122 3.41 -6.16 -9.55
C PRO A 122 4.07 -5.37 -10.69
N LEU A 123 4.94 -4.42 -10.34
CA LEU A 123 5.69 -3.67 -11.36
C LEU A 123 6.80 -4.53 -11.99
N GLY A 124 7.49 -5.31 -11.17
CA GLY A 124 8.59 -6.16 -11.57
C GLY A 124 9.63 -6.31 -10.47
N ASN A 125 10.77 -6.88 -10.80
CA ASN A 125 11.85 -7.13 -9.86
C ASN A 125 13.15 -6.51 -10.35
N ILE A 126 13.92 -5.95 -9.41
CA ILE A 126 15.34 -5.66 -9.61
C ILE A 126 16.14 -6.76 -8.92
N THR A 127 17.06 -7.38 -9.64
CA THR A 127 18.07 -8.29 -9.08
C THR A 127 19.40 -7.58 -9.08
N ILE A 128 20.00 -7.41 -7.91
CA ILE A 128 21.32 -6.80 -7.72
C ILE A 128 22.29 -7.92 -7.38
N ARG A 129 23.22 -8.22 -8.29
CA ARG A 129 24.28 -9.23 -8.09
C ARG A 129 25.56 -8.56 -7.67
N TYR A 130 26.20 -9.11 -6.66
CA TYR A 130 27.46 -8.63 -6.13
C TYR A 130 28.57 -9.58 -6.57
N GLY A 131 29.53 -9.06 -7.35
CA GLY A 131 30.74 -9.78 -7.73
C GLY A 131 31.59 -10.03 -6.49
N SER A 132 31.49 -11.22 -5.92
CA SER A 132 32.22 -11.57 -4.71
C SER A 132 32.64 -13.03 -4.73
N GLU A 133 33.79 -13.30 -4.09
CA GLU A 133 34.22 -14.67 -3.82
C GLU A 133 33.13 -15.39 -2.99
N LYS A 134 32.92 -16.66 -3.30
CA LYS A 134 32.05 -17.55 -2.51
C LYS A 134 32.70 -17.75 -1.15
N SER A 135 32.31 -16.95 -0.19
CA SER A 135 32.74 -17.09 1.20
C SER A 135 31.48 -17.12 2.10
N GLU A 136 31.58 -17.88 3.17
CA GLU A 136 30.54 -17.88 4.19
C GLU A 136 30.42 -16.48 4.79
N ARG A 137 29.22 -15.90 4.77
CA ARG A 137 28.94 -14.54 5.25
C ARG A 137 27.88 -14.56 6.31
N LYS A 138 28.10 -13.80 7.36
CA LYS A 138 27.03 -13.40 8.27
C LYS A 138 26.22 -12.30 7.60
N ILE A 139 24.91 -12.35 7.78
CA ILE A 139 23.99 -11.34 7.29
C ILE A 139 23.17 -10.80 8.46
N GLU A 140 22.92 -9.51 8.42
CA GLU A 140 21.96 -8.84 9.29
C GLU A 140 21.06 -7.96 8.41
N ARG A 141 19.74 -8.11 8.54
CA ARG A 141 18.76 -7.27 7.88
C ARG A 141 17.97 -6.53 8.92
N THR A 142 17.79 -5.25 8.72
CA THR A 142 17.01 -4.41 9.64
C THR A 142 16.06 -3.51 8.88
N LEU A 143 14.90 -3.22 9.49
CA LEU A 143 14.03 -2.12 9.11
C LEU A 143 13.88 -1.20 10.32
N ASN A 144 14.48 -0.03 10.24
CA ASN A 144 14.29 1.01 11.24
C ASN A 144 13.02 1.79 10.92
N ILE A 145 11.93 1.50 11.64
CA ILE A 145 10.65 2.15 11.41
C ILE A 145 10.57 3.58 11.96
N SER A 146 11.57 4.03 12.72
CA SER A 146 11.67 5.45 13.11
C SER A 146 12.20 6.35 11.99
N SER A 147 12.89 5.77 11.01
CA SER A 147 13.47 6.47 9.85
C SER A 147 12.97 5.98 8.50
N ALA A 148 12.17 4.91 8.49
CA ALA A 148 11.68 4.21 7.29
C ALA A 148 12.83 3.78 6.35
N ILE A 149 13.93 3.28 6.92
CA ILE A 149 15.11 2.79 6.18
C ILE A 149 15.27 1.29 6.44
N ALA A 150 15.28 0.50 5.38
CA ALA A 150 15.73 -0.89 5.42
C ALA A 150 17.24 -0.96 5.18
N SER A 151 17.91 -1.87 5.88
CA SER A 151 19.35 -2.08 5.74
C SER A 151 19.69 -3.56 5.66
N THR A 152 20.74 -3.88 4.92
CA THR A 152 21.32 -5.21 4.90
C THR A 152 22.84 -5.10 5.03
N VAL A 153 23.40 -5.74 6.03
CA VAL A 153 24.85 -5.82 6.25
C VAL A 153 25.29 -7.26 6.06
N SER A 154 26.20 -7.49 5.14
CA SER A 154 26.85 -8.81 4.97
C SER A 154 28.33 -8.72 5.32
N THR A 155 28.80 -9.63 6.17
CA THR A 155 30.19 -9.62 6.68
C THR A 155 30.84 -10.96 6.45
N SER A 156 32.06 -10.94 5.85
CA SER A 156 33.00 -12.06 5.78
C SER A 156 34.34 -11.66 6.44
N SER A 157 35.34 -12.53 6.37
CA SER A 157 36.68 -12.22 6.86
C SER A 157 37.37 -11.09 6.08
N SER A 158 37.00 -10.86 4.82
CA SER A 158 37.67 -9.93 3.89
C SER A 158 36.81 -8.77 3.41
N LEU A 159 35.48 -8.79 3.67
CA LEU A 159 34.56 -7.79 3.15
C LEU A 159 33.38 -7.59 4.11
N ARG A 160 33.08 -6.32 4.39
CA ARG A 160 31.81 -5.87 4.96
C ARG A 160 31.12 -5.02 3.90
N CYS A 161 29.94 -5.46 3.46
CA CYS A 161 29.11 -4.72 2.50
C CYS A 161 27.85 -4.23 3.20
N GLU A 162 27.65 -2.92 3.21
CA GLU A 162 26.51 -2.23 3.79
C GLU A 162 25.58 -1.75 2.68
N ARG A 163 24.29 -1.97 2.85
CA ARG A 163 23.27 -1.56 1.90
C ARG A 163 22.12 -0.87 2.65
N GLU A 164 21.69 0.27 2.18
CA GLU A 164 20.55 1.00 2.70
C GLU A 164 19.52 1.20 1.59
N PHE A 165 18.24 1.07 1.93
CA PHE A 165 17.11 1.14 1.00
C PHE A 165 16.03 2.02 1.61
N PHE A 166 15.57 3.02 0.88
CA PHE A 166 14.39 3.80 1.29
C PHE A 166 13.60 4.30 0.08
N ALA A 167 12.30 4.52 0.30
CA ALA A 167 11.43 5.12 -0.69
C ALA A 167 11.12 6.56 -0.27
N SER A 168 11.73 7.53 -0.96
CA SER A 168 11.57 8.95 -0.69
C SER A 168 10.24 9.46 -1.26
N SER A 169 9.38 10.06 -0.41
CA SER A 169 8.17 10.73 -0.86
C SER A 169 8.47 12.09 -1.52
N PRO A 170 9.31 12.95 -0.93
CA PRO A 170 9.68 14.23 -1.56
C PRO A 170 10.28 14.08 -2.95
N ASP A 171 11.09 13.03 -3.17
CA ASP A 171 11.77 12.78 -4.45
C ASP A 171 10.99 11.86 -5.38
N SER A 172 9.96 11.17 -4.87
CA SER A 172 9.18 10.14 -5.58
C SER A 172 10.07 9.09 -6.23
N ALA A 173 11.04 8.58 -5.47
CA ALA A 173 12.04 7.62 -5.92
C ALA A 173 12.38 6.60 -4.83
N ILE A 174 12.79 5.39 -5.24
CA ILE A 174 13.48 4.46 -4.36
C ILE A 174 14.98 4.72 -4.53
N VAL A 175 15.67 4.84 -3.40
CA VAL A 175 17.11 5.12 -3.33
C VAL A 175 17.79 3.95 -2.62
N ILE A 176 18.85 3.44 -3.23
CA ILE A 176 19.64 2.32 -2.73
C ILE A 176 21.09 2.75 -2.64
N ARG A 177 21.67 2.70 -1.47
CA ARG A 177 23.11 2.88 -1.28
C ARG A 177 23.78 1.54 -1.09
N VAL A 178 24.89 1.32 -1.76
CA VAL A 178 25.76 0.15 -1.57
C VAL A 178 27.17 0.66 -1.23
N HIS A 179 27.71 0.20 -0.12
CA HIS A 179 29.03 0.59 0.35
C HIS A 179 29.83 -0.62 0.82
N ASN A 180 30.99 -0.83 0.22
CA ASN A 180 31.97 -1.81 0.67
C ASN A 180 32.94 -1.15 1.67
N VAL A 181 32.91 -1.58 2.91
CA VAL A 181 33.83 -1.12 3.94
C VAL A 181 35.13 -1.92 3.83
N GLY A 182 36.25 -1.26 3.43
CA GLY A 182 37.54 -1.87 3.23
C GLY A 182 38.13 -1.60 1.84
N GLU A 183 39.12 -2.40 1.42
CA GLU A 183 39.85 -2.16 0.17
C GLU A 183 39.19 -2.74 -1.09
N LYS A 184 38.12 -3.53 -0.93
CA LYS A 184 37.48 -4.21 -2.06
C LYS A 184 36.53 -3.28 -2.81
N ALA A 185 36.87 -3.03 -4.07
CA ALA A 185 36.03 -2.23 -4.97
C ALA A 185 34.68 -2.90 -5.28
N LEU A 186 33.70 -2.09 -5.62
CA LEU A 186 32.38 -2.55 -6.07
C LEU A 186 32.48 -3.26 -7.42
N ASP A 187 31.76 -4.36 -7.55
CA ASP A 187 31.43 -5.02 -8.81
C ASP A 187 29.97 -5.46 -8.71
N ILE A 188 29.08 -4.65 -9.28
CA ILE A 188 27.63 -4.80 -9.15
C ILE A 188 27.03 -4.90 -10.53
N THR A 189 26.08 -5.83 -10.66
CA THR A 189 25.24 -5.99 -11.86
C THR A 189 23.77 -5.90 -11.45
N LEU A 190 23.01 -5.01 -12.10
CA LEU A 190 21.56 -4.87 -11.93
C LEU A 190 20.86 -5.37 -13.17
N GLU A 191 19.86 -6.22 -12.95
CA GLU A 191 18.94 -6.73 -13.95
C GLU A 191 17.51 -6.38 -13.55
N TYR A 192 16.66 -6.10 -14.52
CA TYR A 192 15.23 -5.92 -14.29
C TYR A 192 14.45 -6.98 -15.03
N ASP A 193 13.42 -7.53 -14.38
CA ASP A 193 12.46 -8.45 -14.96
C ASP A 193 11.05 -8.12 -14.47
N SER A 194 10.06 -8.35 -15.32
CA SER A 194 8.65 -8.14 -14.99
C SER A 194 7.78 -9.24 -15.57
N PRO A 195 6.75 -9.70 -14.86
CA PRO A 195 5.76 -10.61 -15.41
C PRO A 195 4.83 -9.92 -16.42
N LEU A 196 4.87 -8.59 -16.52
CA LEU A 196 4.09 -7.79 -17.45
C LEU A 196 4.82 -7.65 -18.80
N PRO A 197 4.10 -7.51 -19.92
CA PRO A 197 4.70 -7.14 -21.20
C PRO A 197 5.51 -5.85 -21.07
N HIS A 198 6.79 -5.92 -21.42
CA HIS A 198 7.68 -4.76 -21.34
C HIS A 198 8.83 -4.82 -22.34
N THR A 199 9.47 -3.69 -22.55
CA THR A 199 10.73 -3.54 -23.27
C THR A 199 11.74 -2.80 -22.39
N THR A 200 13.01 -3.21 -22.46
CA THR A 200 14.11 -2.57 -21.75
C THR A 200 15.07 -1.96 -22.73
N ILE A 201 15.33 -0.65 -22.60
CA ILE A 201 16.33 0.09 -23.36
C ILE A 201 17.46 0.44 -22.41
N ALA A 202 18.69 0.10 -22.78
CA ALA A 202 19.90 0.44 -22.05
C ALA A 202 20.62 1.57 -22.80
N ASP A 203 20.58 2.77 -22.27
CA ASP A 203 21.19 3.96 -22.86
C ASP A 203 21.62 4.96 -21.78
N ASN A 204 22.71 5.71 -22.05
CA ASN A 204 23.22 6.79 -21.18
C ASN A 204 23.34 6.39 -19.69
N ASP A 205 23.88 5.20 -19.40
CA ASP A 205 24.06 4.68 -18.04
C ASP A 205 22.75 4.52 -17.24
N ALA A 206 21.63 4.30 -17.95
CA ALA A 206 20.33 4.01 -17.39
C ALA A 206 19.64 2.83 -18.10
N LEU A 207 18.82 2.11 -17.36
CA LEU A 207 17.85 1.17 -17.91
C LEU A 207 16.49 1.88 -17.92
N THR A 208 15.89 2.02 -19.09
CA THR A 208 14.53 2.52 -19.27
C THR A 208 13.64 1.37 -19.67
N ILE A 209 12.63 1.11 -18.87
CA ILE A 209 11.68 0.03 -19.03
C ILE A 209 10.30 0.63 -19.31
N ASP A 210 9.75 0.35 -20.48
CA ASP A 210 8.37 0.66 -20.85
C ASP A 210 7.54 -0.62 -20.88
N GLY A 211 6.40 -0.62 -20.22
CA GLY A 211 5.50 -1.76 -20.16
C GLY A 211 4.04 -1.36 -19.93
N TYR A 212 3.16 -2.37 -19.87
CA TYR A 212 1.74 -2.14 -19.70
C TYR A 212 1.06 -3.31 -18.98
N ALA A 213 0.01 -2.98 -18.21
CA ALA A 213 -0.86 -3.94 -17.56
C ALA A 213 -1.93 -4.48 -18.53
N ALA A 214 -2.54 -5.61 -18.20
CA ALA A 214 -3.69 -6.12 -18.94
C ALA A 214 -4.87 -5.13 -18.88
N TYR A 215 -5.59 -4.99 -19.99
CA TYR A 215 -6.80 -4.14 -20.03
C TYR A 215 -8.05 -4.80 -19.45
N ASN A 216 -7.97 -6.08 -19.11
CA ASN A 216 -9.00 -6.82 -18.38
C ASN A 216 -8.37 -8.05 -17.72
N SER A 217 -8.90 -8.42 -16.55
CA SER A 217 -8.43 -9.58 -15.81
C SER A 217 -9.56 -10.24 -15.02
N PHE A 218 -9.38 -11.53 -14.73
CA PHE A 218 -10.24 -12.31 -13.84
C PHE A 218 -9.50 -12.67 -12.57
N PRO A 219 -10.21 -12.80 -11.44
CA PRO A 219 -9.57 -13.16 -10.17
C PRO A 219 -9.03 -14.60 -10.19
N VAL A 220 -8.05 -14.89 -9.33
CA VAL A 220 -7.42 -16.21 -9.20
C VAL A 220 -8.44 -17.33 -8.95
N TYR A 221 -9.51 -17.06 -8.22
CA TYR A 221 -10.56 -18.03 -7.89
C TYR A 221 -11.61 -18.25 -9.00
N TYR A 222 -11.60 -17.47 -10.07
CA TYR A 222 -12.50 -17.69 -11.21
C TYR A 222 -12.15 -19.00 -11.92
N ARG A 223 -13.11 -19.93 -12.01
CA ARG A 223 -12.93 -21.27 -12.56
C ARG A 223 -13.34 -21.41 -14.03
N GLY A 224 -13.85 -20.33 -14.65
CA GLY A 224 -14.33 -20.35 -16.04
C GLY A 224 -13.25 -20.46 -17.09
N MET A 225 -11.95 -20.33 -16.71
CA MET A 225 -10.81 -20.44 -17.62
C MET A 225 -9.51 -20.77 -16.86
N PRO A 226 -8.47 -21.28 -17.55
CA PRO A 226 -7.13 -21.46 -17.00
C PRO A 226 -6.49 -20.13 -16.58
N ASP A 227 -5.59 -20.17 -15.59
CA ASP A 227 -4.90 -18.98 -15.07
C ASP A 227 -4.12 -18.22 -16.16
N SER A 228 -3.53 -18.93 -17.10
CA SER A 228 -2.78 -18.35 -18.25
C SER A 228 -3.64 -17.49 -19.19
N LEU A 229 -4.96 -17.61 -19.14
CA LEU A 229 -5.90 -16.87 -19.99
C LEU A 229 -6.66 -15.78 -19.23
N LYS A 230 -6.39 -15.61 -17.92
CA LYS A 230 -7.12 -14.65 -17.09
C LYS A 230 -6.77 -13.19 -17.37
N HIS A 231 -5.64 -12.93 -18.01
CA HIS A 231 -5.21 -11.58 -18.38
C HIS A 231 -5.34 -11.36 -19.89
N SER A 232 -5.96 -10.24 -20.26
CA SER A 232 -6.08 -9.81 -21.66
C SER A 232 -5.17 -8.61 -21.90
N TYR A 233 -4.14 -8.78 -22.72
CA TYR A 233 -3.15 -7.76 -23.03
C TYR A 233 -3.36 -7.13 -24.40
N ASN A 234 -3.13 -5.82 -24.51
CA ASN A 234 -3.07 -5.08 -25.77
C ASN A 234 -2.23 -3.81 -25.53
N GLU A 235 -1.22 -3.57 -26.37
CA GLU A 235 -0.30 -2.43 -26.24
C GLU A 235 -0.96 -1.04 -26.41
N HIS A 236 -2.22 -0.99 -26.85
CA HIS A 236 -2.98 0.26 -26.98
C HIS A 236 -4.07 0.41 -25.94
N ARG A 237 -4.07 -0.43 -24.89
CA ARG A 237 -5.08 -0.44 -23.83
C ARG A 237 -4.45 -0.71 -22.46
N GLY A 238 -5.18 -0.37 -21.39
CA GLY A 238 -4.73 -0.59 -20.03
C GLY A 238 -3.70 0.44 -19.56
N ILE A 239 -3.29 0.32 -18.32
CA ILE A 239 -2.34 1.26 -17.70
C ILE A 239 -0.93 0.94 -18.19
N HIS A 240 -0.25 1.95 -18.74
CA HIS A 240 1.15 1.91 -19.13
C HIS A 240 2.05 2.43 -18.02
N PHE A 241 3.30 1.99 -18.00
CA PHE A 241 4.29 2.48 -17.05
C PHE A 241 5.66 2.69 -17.70
N ARG A 242 6.45 3.58 -17.11
CA ARG A 242 7.89 3.71 -17.35
C ARG A 242 8.63 3.64 -16.03
N THR A 243 9.51 2.65 -15.91
CA THR A 243 10.51 2.56 -14.85
C THR A 243 11.87 2.98 -15.39
N ILE A 244 12.61 3.80 -14.66
CA ILE A 244 13.99 4.15 -14.99
C ILE A 244 14.86 3.76 -13.81
N ILE A 245 15.95 3.04 -14.09
CA ILE A 245 16.97 2.63 -13.12
C ILE A 245 18.29 3.23 -13.57
N SER A 246 18.93 4.03 -12.70
CA SER A 246 20.24 4.60 -12.95
C SER A 246 21.07 4.58 -11.68
N ALA A 247 22.38 4.90 -11.78
CA ALA A 247 23.27 4.90 -10.62
C ALA A 247 24.34 5.99 -10.73
N LYS A 248 24.89 6.35 -9.56
CA LYS A 248 26.09 7.18 -9.42
C LYS A 248 27.12 6.50 -8.54
N SER A 249 28.37 6.63 -8.90
CA SER A 249 29.52 6.32 -8.05
C SER A 249 30.57 7.43 -8.20
N LEU A 250 31.15 7.87 -7.09
CA LEU A 250 32.14 8.95 -7.11
C LEU A 250 33.47 8.51 -7.75
N SER A 251 33.85 7.28 -7.52
CA SER A 251 35.16 6.71 -7.93
C SER A 251 35.04 5.49 -8.83
N GLY A 252 33.80 4.97 -9.03
CA GLY A 252 33.50 3.85 -9.92
C GLY A 252 32.99 4.31 -11.29
N LYS A 253 32.77 3.32 -12.16
CA LYS A 253 32.18 3.51 -13.49
C LYS A 253 30.81 2.84 -13.56
N VAL A 254 29.82 3.59 -14.01
CA VAL A 254 28.50 3.08 -14.33
C VAL A 254 28.41 2.90 -15.84
N ARG A 255 27.88 1.76 -16.29
CA ARG A 255 27.70 1.47 -17.73
C ARG A 255 26.48 0.56 -17.93
N THR A 256 25.80 0.70 -19.05
CA THR A 256 24.77 -0.21 -19.49
C THR A 256 25.22 -1.01 -20.70
N ASN A 257 24.88 -2.29 -20.73
CA ASN A 257 25.11 -3.17 -21.88
C ASN A 257 24.09 -4.32 -21.87
N GLY A 258 23.42 -4.55 -22.99
CA GLY A 258 22.54 -5.71 -23.18
C GLY A 258 21.38 -5.82 -22.17
N GLY A 259 20.80 -4.68 -21.75
CA GLY A 259 19.71 -4.65 -20.77
C GLY A 259 20.15 -4.77 -19.31
N VAL A 260 21.44 -4.66 -19.04
CA VAL A 260 22.06 -4.78 -17.72
C VAL A 260 22.79 -3.48 -17.35
N LEU A 261 22.64 -3.01 -16.11
CA LEU A 261 23.42 -1.90 -15.57
C LEU A 261 24.56 -2.46 -14.70
N ARG A 262 25.79 -2.03 -14.97
CA ARG A 262 26.98 -2.44 -14.22
C ARG A 262 27.64 -1.26 -13.52
N ILE A 263 28.08 -1.50 -12.28
CA ILE A 263 28.83 -0.53 -11.47
C ILE A 263 30.14 -1.22 -11.10
N GLN A 264 31.27 -0.66 -11.56
CA GLN A 264 32.59 -1.25 -11.33
C GLN A 264 33.59 -0.24 -10.79
N GLY A 265 34.32 -0.61 -9.77
CA GLY A 265 35.28 0.26 -9.10
C GLY A 265 34.64 1.14 -8.04
N GLY A 266 35.48 1.86 -7.28
CA GLY A 266 35.03 2.62 -6.12
C GLY A 266 34.54 1.71 -4.98
N ASP A 267 34.22 2.31 -3.86
CA ASP A 267 33.76 1.68 -2.63
C ASP A 267 32.26 1.93 -2.36
N GLU A 268 31.69 2.96 -3.00
CA GLU A 268 30.30 3.37 -2.81
C GLU A 268 29.59 3.67 -4.12
N ALA A 269 28.30 3.32 -4.17
CA ALA A 269 27.38 3.71 -5.24
C ALA A 269 25.98 3.97 -4.70
N THR A 270 25.28 4.90 -5.35
CA THR A 270 23.85 5.17 -5.12
C THR A 270 23.08 4.80 -6.38
N ILE A 271 22.07 3.95 -6.24
CA ILE A 271 21.18 3.51 -7.29
C ILE A 271 19.82 4.20 -7.09
N PHE A 272 19.22 4.66 -8.16
CA PHE A 272 17.94 5.37 -8.18
C PHE A 272 16.94 4.59 -9.02
N VAL A 273 15.72 4.43 -8.50
CA VAL A 273 14.61 3.83 -9.22
C VAL A 273 13.43 4.79 -9.17
N VAL A 274 12.95 5.18 -10.32
CA VAL A 274 11.72 5.97 -10.47
C VAL A 274 10.72 5.22 -11.32
N ASN A 275 9.44 5.39 -11.05
CA ASN A 275 8.36 4.85 -11.86
C ASN A 275 7.24 5.87 -12.00
N GLU A 276 6.61 5.88 -13.17
CA GLU A 276 5.37 6.62 -13.44
C GLU A 276 4.43 5.75 -14.25
N THR A 277 3.12 5.91 -14.01
CA THR A 277 2.08 5.23 -14.77
C THR A 277 1.20 6.23 -15.53
N SER A 278 0.52 5.73 -16.55
CA SER A 278 -0.44 6.54 -17.32
C SER A 278 -1.78 6.74 -16.61
N PHE A 279 -2.00 6.13 -15.43
CA PHE A 279 -3.24 6.32 -14.67
C PHE A 279 -3.50 7.78 -14.34
N ASN A 280 -4.70 8.30 -14.69
CA ASN A 280 -5.07 9.70 -14.54
C ASN A 280 -6.47 9.90 -13.90
N GLY A 281 -6.95 8.89 -13.16
CA GLY A 281 -8.25 8.91 -12.51
C GLY A 281 -9.13 7.73 -12.94
N PHE A 282 -10.12 7.40 -12.12
CA PHE A 282 -10.97 6.23 -12.28
C PHE A 282 -11.83 6.26 -13.56
N ASP A 283 -12.12 7.45 -14.08
CA ASP A 283 -12.99 7.74 -15.21
C ASP A 283 -12.23 8.08 -16.51
N LYS A 284 -10.90 8.07 -16.49
CA LYS A 284 -10.05 8.44 -17.62
C LYS A 284 -9.45 7.21 -18.28
N ASP A 285 -9.61 7.11 -19.60
CA ASP A 285 -8.89 6.09 -20.37
C ASP A 285 -7.39 6.30 -20.23
N PRO A 286 -6.62 5.29 -19.77
CA PRO A 286 -5.20 5.46 -19.43
C PRO A 286 -4.29 5.64 -20.65
N VAL A 287 -4.79 5.43 -21.87
CA VAL A 287 -4.05 5.66 -23.11
C VAL A 287 -4.48 6.98 -23.75
N ALA A 288 -5.78 7.17 -23.97
CA ALA A 288 -6.31 8.34 -24.68
C ALA A 288 -6.27 9.64 -23.82
N SER A 289 -6.37 9.48 -22.48
CA SER A 289 -6.44 10.60 -21.51
C SER A 289 -5.46 10.40 -20.35
N GLY A 290 -4.47 9.52 -20.52
CA GLY A 290 -3.47 9.20 -19.51
C GLY A 290 -2.50 10.35 -19.24
N LYS A 291 -1.78 10.28 -18.12
CA LYS A 291 -0.65 11.18 -17.82
C LYS A 291 0.48 10.94 -18.81
N ASP A 292 1.27 11.98 -19.08
CA ASP A 292 2.56 11.81 -19.77
C ASP A 292 3.61 11.20 -18.82
N TYR A 293 3.41 9.92 -18.52
CA TYR A 293 4.24 9.15 -17.60
C TYR A 293 5.70 9.08 -18.05
N ARG A 294 5.95 9.15 -19.37
CA ARG A 294 7.31 9.08 -19.93
C ARG A 294 8.11 10.34 -19.62
N ALA A 295 7.55 11.50 -19.88
CA ALA A 295 8.18 12.78 -19.54
C ALA A 295 8.31 12.96 -18.02
N MET A 296 7.28 12.51 -17.24
CA MET A 296 7.31 12.58 -15.79
C MET A 296 8.42 11.73 -15.19
N ALA A 297 8.57 10.46 -15.61
CA ALA A 297 9.64 9.58 -15.16
C ALA A 297 11.03 10.14 -15.47
N SER A 298 11.25 10.63 -16.71
CA SER A 298 12.51 11.23 -17.12
C SER A 298 12.87 12.48 -16.30
N SER A 299 11.88 13.36 -16.08
CA SER A 299 12.06 14.56 -15.26
C SER A 299 12.37 14.23 -13.79
N ARG A 300 11.72 13.20 -13.21
CA ARG A 300 12.00 12.76 -11.84
C ARG A 300 13.39 12.17 -11.72
N MET A 301 13.80 11.30 -12.65
CA MET A 301 15.15 10.73 -12.65
C MET A 301 16.21 11.83 -12.73
N ALA A 302 16.05 12.80 -13.61
CA ALA A 302 16.97 13.93 -13.72
C ALA A 302 17.12 14.67 -12.37
N ARG A 303 16.00 15.01 -11.72
CA ARG A 303 16.01 15.75 -10.44
C ARG A 303 16.61 14.94 -9.29
N VAL A 304 16.26 13.66 -9.13
CA VAL A 304 16.79 12.85 -8.03
C VAL A 304 18.29 12.63 -8.18
N MET A 305 18.76 12.48 -9.40
CA MET A 305 20.19 12.32 -9.68
C MET A 305 21.02 13.58 -9.40
N GLU A 306 20.45 14.78 -9.36
CA GLU A 306 21.19 16.00 -9.00
C GLU A 306 21.56 16.06 -7.51
N LYS A 307 20.81 15.36 -6.65
CA LYS A 307 20.98 15.44 -5.21
C LYS A 307 22.06 14.44 -4.70
N PRO A 308 22.89 14.87 -3.73
CA PRO A 308 23.74 13.93 -2.96
C PRO A 308 22.90 12.95 -2.14
N TYR A 309 23.40 11.74 -1.93
CA TYR A 309 22.74 10.70 -1.12
C TYR A 309 22.34 11.22 0.28
N GLU A 310 23.22 11.90 0.98
CA GLU A 310 22.95 12.41 2.34
C GLU A 310 21.79 13.44 2.35
N THR A 311 21.63 14.23 1.29
CA THR A 311 20.50 15.16 1.15
C THR A 311 19.20 14.39 0.97
N LEU A 312 19.17 13.38 0.08
CA LEU A 312 17.99 12.54 -0.15
C LEU A 312 17.57 11.80 1.12
N LYS A 313 18.55 11.22 1.84
CA LYS A 313 18.31 10.53 3.10
C LYS A 313 17.74 11.47 4.18
N LYS A 314 18.31 12.66 4.32
CA LYS A 314 17.85 13.67 5.28
C LYS A 314 16.42 14.16 4.98
N GLU A 315 16.13 14.45 3.71
CA GLU A 315 14.79 14.90 3.29
C GLU A 315 13.75 13.80 3.47
N HIS A 316 14.09 12.55 3.11
CA HIS A 316 13.25 11.39 3.36
C HIS A 316 12.91 11.22 4.84
N ILE A 317 13.94 11.23 5.72
CA ILE A 317 13.73 11.07 7.16
C ILE A 317 12.87 12.20 7.72
N ALA A 318 13.12 13.45 7.31
CA ALA A 318 12.37 14.60 7.79
C ALA A 318 10.89 14.54 7.41
N ASP A 319 10.57 14.20 6.15
CA ASP A 319 9.19 14.02 5.69
C ASP A 319 8.49 12.89 6.44
N TYR A 320 9.13 11.74 6.56
CA TYR A 320 8.57 10.59 7.24
C TYR A 320 8.34 10.87 8.73
N GLN A 321 9.33 11.41 9.43
CA GLN A 321 9.26 11.71 10.86
C GLN A 321 8.27 12.82 11.22
N HIS A 322 7.97 13.72 10.27
CA HIS A 322 6.89 14.69 10.46
C HIS A 322 5.55 14.01 10.77
N LEU A 323 5.28 12.84 10.20
CA LEU A 323 4.10 12.02 10.46
C LEU A 323 4.33 11.05 11.64
N PHE A 324 5.44 10.32 11.58
CA PHE A 324 5.68 9.20 12.49
C PHE A 324 5.86 9.63 13.95
N ASN A 325 6.60 10.72 14.19
CA ASN A 325 6.95 11.17 15.54
C ASN A 325 5.78 11.83 16.32
N ARG A 326 4.59 11.92 15.73
CA ARG A 326 3.41 12.48 16.38
C ARG A 326 2.85 11.61 17.50
N VAL A 327 3.16 10.31 17.48
CA VAL A 327 2.68 9.33 18.46
C VAL A 327 3.82 8.41 18.88
N SER A 328 3.95 8.22 20.19
CA SER A 328 4.85 7.24 20.80
C SER A 328 4.06 6.36 21.76
N LEU A 329 4.45 5.08 21.86
CA LEU A 329 3.85 4.11 22.76
C LEU A 329 4.94 3.37 23.54
N CYS A 330 4.82 3.34 24.87
CA CYS A 330 5.68 2.57 25.75
C CYS A 330 4.80 1.71 26.66
N LEU A 331 4.92 0.41 26.56
CA LEU A 331 4.14 -0.56 27.35
C LEU A 331 4.96 -1.23 28.46
N GLY A 332 6.24 -0.86 28.56
CA GLY A 332 7.18 -1.42 29.52
C GLY A 332 8.46 -1.90 28.85
N THR A 333 9.27 -2.64 29.60
CA THR A 333 10.57 -3.17 29.15
C THR A 333 10.52 -4.67 28.96
N THR A 334 11.18 -5.15 27.92
CA THR A 334 11.35 -6.57 27.60
C THR A 334 12.63 -7.10 28.25
N ASN A 335 12.63 -8.38 28.62
CA ASN A 335 13.85 -9.04 29.09
C ASN A 335 14.98 -8.88 28.05
N PRO A 336 16.19 -8.40 28.44
CA PRO A 336 17.29 -8.13 27.52
C PRO A 336 17.69 -9.30 26.64
N HIS A 337 17.59 -10.55 27.16
CA HIS A 337 17.89 -11.76 26.37
C HIS A 337 16.86 -11.99 25.26
N ILE A 338 15.58 -11.64 25.48
CA ILE A 338 14.53 -11.73 24.46
C ILE A 338 14.70 -10.60 23.46
N LYS A 339 14.92 -9.38 23.91
CA LYS A 339 15.14 -8.18 23.08
C LYS A 339 16.31 -8.36 22.11
N ALA A 340 17.35 -9.09 22.50
CA ALA A 340 18.54 -9.35 21.68
C ALA A 340 18.27 -10.35 20.53
N LEU A 341 17.15 -11.07 20.53
CA LEU A 341 16.82 -12.06 19.49
C LEU A 341 16.31 -11.39 18.20
N PRO A 342 16.45 -12.05 17.02
CA PRO A 342 15.74 -11.65 15.81
C PRO A 342 14.23 -11.54 16.03
N THR A 343 13.59 -10.62 15.31
CA THR A 343 12.16 -10.29 15.51
C THR A 343 11.21 -11.48 15.29
N ASP A 344 11.50 -12.33 14.31
CA ASP A 344 10.74 -13.57 14.06
C ASP A 344 10.85 -14.58 15.22
N ILE A 345 12.01 -14.66 15.87
CA ILE A 345 12.22 -15.48 17.05
C ILE A 345 11.50 -14.89 18.26
N GLN A 346 11.54 -13.56 18.44
CA GLN A 346 10.76 -12.87 19.47
C GLN A 346 9.26 -13.14 19.31
N LEU A 347 8.73 -13.00 18.09
CA LEU A 347 7.32 -13.26 17.77
C LEU A 347 6.94 -14.72 18.07
N ARG A 348 7.79 -15.69 17.70
CA ARG A 348 7.56 -17.10 18.01
C ARG A 348 7.52 -17.38 19.51
N GLN A 349 8.44 -16.79 20.29
CA GLN A 349 8.43 -16.94 21.75
C GLN A 349 7.19 -16.31 22.39
N TYR A 350 6.75 -15.16 21.86
CA TYR A 350 5.54 -14.49 22.31
C TYR A 350 4.29 -15.33 22.03
N THR A 351 4.14 -15.88 20.83
CA THR A 351 2.93 -16.61 20.42
C THR A 351 2.88 -18.05 20.94
N GLU A 352 4.01 -18.79 20.88
CA GLU A 352 4.03 -20.22 21.25
C GLU A 352 4.32 -20.47 22.73
N ARG A 353 5.07 -19.58 23.39
CA ARG A 353 5.50 -19.72 24.78
C ARG A 353 4.83 -18.75 25.74
N CYS A 354 3.94 -17.87 25.23
CA CYS A 354 3.26 -16.83 25.99
C CYS A 354 4.22 -15.97 26.83
N GLN A 355 5.42 -15.69 26.31
CA GLN A 355 6.39 -14.85 27.02
C GLN A 355 6.06 -13.38 26.79
N PRO A 356 5.82 -12.58 27.84
CA PRO A 356 5.52 -11.17 27.70
C PRO A 356 6.66 -10.42 26.97
N ASN A 357 6.29 -9.61 25.99
CA ASN A 357 7.22 -8.78 25.24
C ASN A 357 6.58 -7.42 24.92
N PRO A 358 6.48 -6.51 25.91
CA PRO A 358 5.80 -5.22 25.75
C PRO A 358 6.48 -4.31 24.70
N GLU A 359 7.79 -4.45 24.47
CA GLU A 359 8.47 -3.72 23.40
C GLU A 359 8.09 -4.24 22.02
N LEU A 360 7.85 -5.56 21.85
CA LEU A 360 7.34 -6.12 20.60
C LEU A 360 5.90 -5.67 20.32
N GLU A 361 5.07 -5.59 21.36
CA GLU A 361 3.69 -5.09 21.24
C GLU A 361 3.67 -3.61 20.80
N ALA A 362 4.53 -2.76 21.41
CA ALA A 362 4.68 -1.37 21.01
C ALA A 362 5.28 -1.22 19.60
N LEU A 363 6.23 -2.09 19.23
CA LEU A 363 6.78 -2.16 17.88
C LEU A 363 5.67 -2.53 16.86
N TYR A 364 4.81 -3.50 17.18
CA TYR A 364 3.70 -3.92 16.31
C TYR A 364 2.70 -2.78 16.07
N PHE A 365 2.33 -2.04 17.11
CA PHE A 365 1.51 -0.83 17.00
C PHE A 365 2.15 0.20 16.06
N GLN A 366 3.42 0.53 16.27
CA GLN A 366 4.13 1.50 15.45
C GLN A 366 4.35 0.99 14.01
N TYR A 367 4.46 -0.34 13.83
CA TYR A 367 4.57 -0.94 12.50
C TYR A 367 3.28 -0.77 11.68
N GLY A 368 2.09 -0.87 12.31
CA GLY A 368 0.83 -0.54 11.66
C GLY A 368 0.80 0.91 11.15
N ARG A 369 1.26 1.88 11.96
CA ARG A 369 1.40 3.28 11.54
C ARG A 369 2.42 3.44 10.40
N TYR A 370 3.56 2.76 10.49
CA TYR A 370 4.57 2.72 9.42
C TYR A 370 3.96 2.25 8.09
N LEU A 371 3.18 1.18 8.10
CA LEU A 371 2.57 0.63 6.89
C LEU A 371 1.61 1.65 6.23
N LEU A 372 0.75 2.31 7.01
CA LEU A 372 -0.16 3.32 6.47
C LEU A 372 0.59 4.53 5.90
N ILE A 373 1.61 5.04 6.58
CA ILE A 373 2.46 6.14 6.08
C ILE A 373 3.13 5.75 4.75
N SER A 374 3.53 4.48 4.63
CA SER A 374 4.25 3.97 3.48
C SER A 374 3.37 3.64 2.27
N CYS A 375 2.03 3.48 2.43
CA CYS A 375 1.15 3.05 1.35
C CYS A 375 -0.01 3.99 1.01
N SER A 376 -0.30 5.04 1.81
CA SER A 376 -1.49 5.88 1.64
C SER A 376 -1.16 7.37 1.50
N ARG A 377 -0.65 7.79 0.33
CA ARG A 377 -0.34 9.19 0.02
C ARG A 377 -0.72 9.60 -1.42
N THR A 378 -1.38 8.73 -2.16
CA THR A 378 -1.79 9.00 -3.54
C THR A 378 -3.25 9.43 -3.56
N PRO A 379 -3.58 10.64 -4.05
CA PRO A 379 -4.95 11.13 -4.06
C PRO A 379 -5.92 10.17 -4.76
N ALA A 380 -7.05 9.89 -4.14
CA ALA A 380 -8.11 9.01 -4.63
C ALA A 380 -7.67 7.55 -4.94
N VAL A 381 -6.50 7.12 -4.44
CA VAL A 381 -6.02 5.74 -4.60
C VAL A 381 -5.62 5.22 -3.22
N PRO A 382 -6.55 4.62 -2.48
CA PRO A 382 -6.28 4.13 -1.12
C PRO A 382 -5.38 2.89 -1.12
N ALA A 383 -4.91 2.52 0.07
CA ALA A 383 -4.24 1.25 0.31
C ALA A 383 -5.17 0.08 -0.08
N ASN A 384 -4.65 -0.86 -0.88
CA ASN A 384 -5.41 -2.04 -1.29
C ASN A 384 -5.35 -3.15 -0.23
N LEU A 385 -5.87 -4.34 -0.53
CA LEU A 385 -5.92 -5.48 0.39
C LEU A 385 -4.55 -5.89 0.97
N GLN A 386 -3.45 -5.60 0.26
CA GLN A 386 -2.07 -5.82 0.70
C GLN A 386 -1.31 -4.49 0.95
N GLY A 387 -2.01 -3.40 1.13
CA GLY A 387 -1.45 -2.05 1.29
C GLY A 387 -0.89 -1.54 -0.04
N LEU A 388 0.38 -1.80 -0.31
CA LEU A 388 1.11 -1.40 -1.52
C LEU A 388 1.86 -2.58 -2.15
N TRP A 389 2.20 -3.61 -1.37
CA TRP A 389 3.18 -4.63 -1.74
C TRP A 389 2.52 -5.91 -2.26
N ASN A 390 2.89 -6.31 -3.47
CA ASN A 390 2.41 -7.53 -4.13
C ASN A 390 3.45 -8.00 -5.15
N GLU A 391 3.73 -9.30 -5.19
CA GLU A 391 4.62 -9.89 -6.19
C GLU A 391 3.89 -10.80 -7.21
N LYS A 392 2.57 -11.02 -7.01
CA LYS A 392 1.80 -11.96 -7.83
C LYS A 392 1.00 -11.24 -8.90
N ILE A 393 1.03 -11.78 -10.11
CA ILE A 393 0.20 -11.29 -11.23
C ILE A 393 -1.29 -11.63 -11.02
N LEU A 394 -1.56 -12.75 -10.35
CA LEU A 394 -2.88 -13.17 -9.88
C LEU A 394 -2.89 -13.24 -8.34
N PRO A 395 -2.94 -12.09 -7.66
CA PRO A 395 -2.91 -12.06 -6.21
C PRO A 395 -4.21 -12.61 -5.61
N PRO A 396 -4.17 -13.09 -4.36
CA PRO A 396 -5.37 -13.45 -3.61
C PRO A 396 -6.40 -12.30 -3.64
N TRP A 397 -7.66 -12.64 -3.92
CA TRP A 397 -8.77 -11.67 -4.03
C TRP A 397 -8.43 -10.44 -4.91
N SER A 398 -7.67 -10.65 -6.00
CA SER A 398 -7.25 -9.58 -6.91
C SER A 398 -6.42 -8.47 -6.25
N CYS A 399 -6.06 -8.60 -5.00
CA CYS A 399 -5.51 -7.54 -4.15
C CYS A 399 -6.36 -6.25 -4.25
N ASN A 400 -7.70 -6.41 -4.32
CA ASN A 400 -8.66 -5.35 -4.62
C ASN A 400 -8.99 -4.50 -3.40
N TYR A 401 -9.97 -3.61 -3.55
CA TYR A 401 -10.61 -2.90 -2.45
C TYR A 401 -11.80 -3.72 -1.97
N THR A 402 -11.58 -4.53 -0.94
CA THR A 402 -12.65 -5.33 -0.32
C THR A 402 -13.38 -4.46 0.69
N THR A 403 -14.62 -4.07 0.36
CA THR A 403 -15.39 -3.01 1.00
C THR A 403 -16.45 -3.54 1.97
N ASN A 404 -16.26 -4.73 2.48
CA ASN A 404 -17.11 -5.31 3.54
C ASN A 404 -16.40 -5.46 4.90
N ILE A 405 -15.13 -5.01 5.02
CA ILE A 405 -14.34 -4.83 6.24
C ILE A 405 -12.90 -4.35 5.93
N ASN A 406 -12.22 -4.93 4.93
CA ASN A 406 -10.77 -4.83 4.81
C ASN A 406 -10.29 -3.42 4.44
N LEU A 407 -10.98 -2.76 3.50
CA LEU A 407 -10.66 -1.39 3.14
C LEU A 407 -10.91 -0.44 4.31
N GLU A 408 -12.03 -0.61 5.00
CA GLU A 408 -12.39 0.15 6.18
C GLU A 408 -11.35 -0.03 7.29
N GLU A 409 -10.98 -1.28 7.59
CA GLU A 409 -10.06 -1.62 8.66
C GLU A 409 -8.64 -1.09 8.41
N ASN A 410 -8.19 -1.03 7.15
CA ASN A 410 -6.92 -0.41 6.80
C ASN A 410 -6.81 1.05 7.30
N TYR A 411 -7.93 1.75 7.45
CA TYR A 411 -7.97 3.17 7.80
C TYR A 411 -8.46 3.47 9.23
N TRP A 412 -8.89 2.46 10.00
CA TRP A 412 -9.36 2.69 11.38
C TRP A 412 -8.31 3.36 12.27
N LEU A 413 -7.03 3.10 12.00
CA LEU A 413 -5.94 3.70 12.77
C LEU A 413 -5.65 5.16 12.38
N ALA A 414 -6.09 5.64 11.20
CA ALA A 414 -5.66 6.93 10.67
C ALA A 414 -5.94 8.09 11.62
N GLU A 415 -7.17 8.24 12.08
CA GLU A 415 -7.58 9.33 12.97
C GLU A 415 -7.04 9.12 14.37
N SER A 416 -7.26 7.95 14.97
CA SER A 416 -6.90 7.64 16.35
C SER A 416 -5.39 7.67 16.62
N THR A 417 -4.56 7.59 15.56
CA THR A 417 -3.10 7.63 15.68
C THR A 417 -2.46 8.87 15.06
N ASN A 418 -3.23 9.96 14.87
CA ASN A 418 -2.78 11.27 14.41
C ASN A 418 -2.14 11.22 13.00
N LEU A 419 -2.84 10.57 12.05
CA LEU A 419 -2.46 10.41 10.64
C LEU A 419 -3.63 10.80 9.70
N SER A 420 -4.43 11.81 10.08
CA SER A 420 -5.65 12.22 9.37
C SER A 420 -5.43 12.54 7.90
N GLU A 421 -4.28 13.12 7.51
CA GLU A 421 -3.99 13.41 6.11
C GLU A 421 -3.79 12.14 5.27
N LEU A 422 -3.46 11.01 5.90
CA LEU A 422 -3.35 9.70 5.22
C LEU A 422 -4.70 9.01 5.03
N HIS A 423 -5.75 9.53 5.66
CA HIS A 423 -7.13 9.11 5.43
C HIS A 423 -7.69 9.69 4.12
N THR A 424 -7.19 10.86 3.70
CA THR A 424 -7.67 11.59 2.51
C THR A 424 -7.73 10.73 1.24
N PRO A 425 -6.76 9.84 0.90
CA PRO A 425 -6.87 8.99 -0.28
C PRO A 425 -8.14 8.11 -0.30
N LEU A 426 -8.59 7.59 0.85
CA LEU A 426 -9.84 6.87 0.96
C LEU A 426 -11.05 7.79 0.83
N LEU A 427 -11.03 8.94 1.49
CA LEU A 427 -12.14 9.92 1.46
C LEU A 427 -12.37 10.43 0.03
N ASP A 428 -11.31 10.73 -0.70
CA ASP A 428 -11.39 11.09 -2.13
C ASP A 428 -11.92 9.93 -2.98
N PHE A 429 -11.52 8.70 -2.67
CA PHE A 429 -12.01 7.51 -3.39
C PHE A 429 -13.49 7.25 -3.15
N ILE A 430 -14.03 7.53 -1.96
CA ILE A 430 -15.47 7.50 -1.67
C ILE A 430 -16.24 8.43 -2.61
N ALA A 431 -15.68 9.59 -2.93
CA ALA A 431 -16.28 10.51 -3.90
C ALA A 431 -16.33 9.89 -5.31
N CYS A 432 -15.28 9.15 -5.72
CA CYS A 432 -15.27 8.41 -6.99
C CYS A 432 -16.31 7.28 -7.01
N LEU A 433 -16.39 6.51 -5.93
CA LEU A 433 -17.38 5.44 -5.76
C LEU A 433 -18.81 5.96 -5.84
N ALA A 434 -19.09 7.13 -5.25
CA ALA A 434 -20.41 7.73 -5.27
C ALA A 434 -20.86 8.13 -6.69
N VAL A 435 -19.94 8.43 -7.60
CA VAL A 435 -20.27 8.70 -9.02
C VAL A 435 -20.83 7.44 -9.68
N ASN A 436 -20.08 6.35 -9.65
CA ASN A 436 -20.50 5.08 -10.27
C ASN A 436 -21.63 4.40 -9.49
N GLY A 437 -21.64 4.54 -8.18
CA GLY A 437 -22.63 3.96 -7.28
C GLY A 437 -24.06 4.48 -7.47
N LYS A 438 -24.21 5.72 -7.96
CA LYS A 438 -25.53 6.25 -8.36
C LYS A 438 -26.13 5.47 -9.52
N GLU A 439 -25.31 5.16 -10.52
CA GLU A 439 -25.78 4.38 -11.67
C GLU A 439 -26.08 2.93 -11.28
N THR A 440 -25.27 2.36 -10.40
CA THR A 440 -25.53 1.03 -9.82
C THR A 440 -26.86 1.01 -9.05
N ALA A 441 -27.12 1.99 -8.19
CA ALA A 441 -28.37 2.10 -7.44
C ALA A 441 -29.58 2.17 -8.37
N ARG A 442 -29.51 3.03 -9.40
CA ARG A 442 -30.59 3.21 -10.36
C ARG A 442 -30.80 1.98 -11.26
N ASN A 443 -29.74 1.50 -11.91
CA ASN A 443 -29.86 0.50 -12.96
C ASN A 443 -30.08 -0.92 -12.43
N LEU A 444 -29.52 -1.25 -11.25
CA LEU A 444 -29.70 -2.59 -10.67
C LEU A 444 -30.87 -2.65 -9.70
N TYR A 445 -31.12 -1.58 -8.95
CA TYR A 445 -32.09 -1.63 -7.84
C TYR A 445 -33.31 -0.71 -8.02
N GLY A 446 -33.32 0.12 -9.08
CA GLY A 446 -34.41 1.07 -9.29
C GLY A 446 -34.49 2.21 -8.26
N ILE A 447 -33.37 2.47 -7.56
CA ILE A 447 -33.30 3.51 -6.52
C ILE A 447 -32.68 4.77 -7.12
N GLU A 448 -33.46 5.85 -7.15
CA GLU A 448 -33.09 7.12 -7.78
C GLU A 448 -32.23 8.02 -6.87
N ARG A 449 -32.40 7.92 -5.55
CA ARG A 449 -31.65 8.73 -4.59
C ARG A 449 -30.44 8.00 -4.05
N GLY A 450 -29.34 8.76 -3.91
CA GLY A 450 -28.15 8.25 -3.28
C GLY A 450 -27.30 7.35 -4.16
N TRP A 451 -26.49 6.50 -3.53
CA TRP A 451 -25.53 5.62 -4.17
C TRP A 451 -25.24 4.38 -3.31
N CYS A 452 -24.83 3.31 -3.95
CA CYS A 452 -24.48 2.06 -3.28
C CYS A 452 -23.18 1.48 -3.81
N LEU A 453 -22.64 0.52 -3.07
CA LEU A 453 -21.41 -0.20 -3.38
C LEU A 453 -21.55 -1.64 -2.89
N GLY A 454 -21.17 -2.59 -3.75
CA GLY A 454 -21.02 -4.00 -3.38
C GLY A 454 -19.81 -4.23 -2.46
N HIS A 455 -19.48 -5.50 -2.20
CA HIS A 455 -18.40 -5.88 -1.28
C HIS A 455 -16.99 -5.78 -1.88
N ASN A 456 -16.84 -5.50 -3.17
CA ASN A 456 -15.58 -5.34 -3.87
C ASN A 456 -15.58 -4.10 -4.76
N SER A 457 -14.41 -3.49 -4.87
CA SER A 457 -14.11 -2.43 -5.82
C SER A 457 -12.67 -2.56 -6.34
N ASP A 458 -12.26 -1.66 -7.21
CA ASP A 458 -10.92 -1.56 -7.77
C ASP A 458 -10.58 -0.09 -8.09
N ILE A 459 -9.42 0.17 -8.69
CA ILE A 459 -8.97 1.53 -9.01
C ILE A 459 -9.93 2.28 -9.96
N TRP A 460 -10.81 1.56 -10.68
CA TRP A 460 -11.82 2.12 -11.58
C TRP A 460 -13.14 2.46 -10.87
N ALA A 461 -13.14 2.40 -9.53
CA ALA A 461 -14.32 2.65 -8.69
C ALA A 461 -15.54 1.80 -9.11
N MET A 462 -15.32 0.51 -9.36
CA MET A 462 -16.41 -0.45 -9.62
C MET A 462 -17.32 -0.56 -8.40
N THR A 463 -18.65 -0.57 -8.61
CA THR A 463 -19.63 -0.54 -7.51
C THR A 463 -20.67 -1.67 -7.55
N CYS A 464 -20.79 -2.38 -8.68
CA CYS A 464 -21.78 -3.47 -8.83
C CYS A 464 -21.37 -4.73 -8.05
N PRO A 465 -22.33 -5.61 -7.71
CA PRO A 465 -22.03 -6.96 -7.25
C PRO A 465 -21.22 -7.73 -8.28
N VAL A 466 -20.23 -8.51 -7.85
CA VAL A 466 -19.39 -9.34 -8.74
C VAL A 466 -20.05 -10.68 -9.06
N GLY A 467 -19.57 -11.40 -10.12
CA GLY A 467 -19.99 -12.79 -10.34
C GLY A 467 -20.37 -13.13 -11.77
N LEU A 468 -20.49 -12.16 -12.70
CA LEU A 468 -20.83 -12.38 -14.11
C LEU A 468 -22.14 -13.15 -14.30
N GLN A 469 -23.16 -12.89 -13.44
CA GLN A 469 -24.44 -13.58 -13.43
C GLN A 469 -24.33 -15.11 -13.19
N LYS A 470 -23.24 -15.58 -12.61
CA LYS A 470 -22.93 -16.99 -12.34
C LYS A 470 -22.34 -17.23 -10.95
N GLY A 471 -22.03 -16.17 -10.22
CA GLY A 471 -21.51 -16.26 -8.85
C GLY A 471 -22.62 -16.52 -7.85
N SER A 472 -22.31 -17.21 -6.74
CA SER A 472 -23.30 -17.39 -5.65
C SER A 472 -23.66 -16.03 -5.04
N PRO A 473 -24.95 -15.69 -4.95
CA PRO A 473 -25.42 -14.46 -4.31
C PRO A 473 -24.98 -14.33 -2.85
N GLN A 474 -24.76 -15.43 -2.15
CA GLN A 474 -24.24 -15.46 -0.78
C GLN A 474 -22.95 -14.63 -0.61
N TRP A 475 -22.09 -14.61 -1.64
CA TRP A 475 -20.84 -13.87 -1.62
C TRP A 475 -20.90 -12.56 -2.37
N ALA A 476 -21.77 -12.47 -3.39
CA ALA A 476 -21.79 -11.35 -4.32
C ALA A 476 -22.80 -10.25 -3.92
N SER A 477 -23.92 -10.62 -3.30
CA SER A 477 -25.06 -9.73 -3.14
C SER A 477 -25.10 -9.05 -1.78
N TRP A 478 -24.15 -8.14 -1.56
CA TRP A 478 -24.10 -7.26 -0.39
C TRP A 478 -23.83 -5.83 -0.87
N ASN A 479 -24.75 -4.91 -0.60
CA ASN A 479 -24.74 -3.54 -1.16
C ASN A 479 -24.52 -2.44 -0.10
N MET A 480 -24.07 -2.80 1.10
CA MET A 480 -23.89 -1.89 2.22
C MET A 480 -22.48 -1.29 2.31
N GLY A 481 -21.56 -1.63 1.41
CA GLY A 481 -20.19 -1.09 1.39
C GLY A 481 -20.16 0.43 1.32
N GLY A 482 -21.05 1.03 0.53
CA GLY A 482 -21.15 2.49 0.43
C GLY A 482 -21.54 3.16 1.75
N ALA A 483 -22.49 2.58 2.48
CA ALA A 483 -22.91 3.10 3.78
C ALA A 483 -21.81 2.98 4.83
N TRP A 484 -21.08 1.85 4.85
CA TRP A 484 -19.98 1.64 5.78
C TRP A 484 -18.82 2.60 5.50
N LEU A 485 -18.34 2.67 4.24
CA LEU A 485 -17.28 3.60 3.88
C LEU A 485 -17.67 5.06 4.13
N ALA A 486 -18.92 5.44 3.90
CA ALA A 486 -19.38 6.82 4.17
C ALA A 486 -19.25 7.22 5.65
N SER A 487 -19.25 6.26 6.60
CA SER A 487 -19.01 6.55 8.01
C SER A 487 -17.61 7.14 8.27
N HIS A 488 -16.62 6.82 7.44
CA HIS A 488 -15.26 7.41 7.52
C HIS A 488 -15.26 8.93 7.35
N ILE A 489 -16.21 9.49 6.60
CA ILE A 489 -16.38 10.95 6.46
C ILE A 489 -16.74 11.57 7.82
N TRP A 490 -17.64 10.91 8.56
CA TRP A 490 -18.01 11.37 9.89
C TRP A 490 -16.87 11.20 10.88
N GLU A 491 -16.17 10.08 10.87
CA GLU A 491 -15.01 9.84 11.74
C GLU A 491 -13.92 10.90 11.53
N HIS A 492 -13.57 11.20 10.29
CA HIS A 492 -12.59 12.26 9.99
C HIS A 492 -13.03 13.61 10.55
N TYR A 493 -14.30 13.99 10.33
CA TYR A 493 -14.83 15.22 10.90
C TYR A 493 -14.84 15.21 12.45
N ALA A 494 -15.21 14.10 13.06
CA ALA A 494 -15.29 14.00 14.53
C ALA A 494 -13.92 14.19 15.21
N PHE A 495 -12.84 13.76 14.55
CA PHE A 495 -11.47 13.94 15.05
C PHE A 495 -10.89 15.32 14.71
N THR A 496 -11.18 15.87 13.52
CA THR A 496 -10.56 17.11 13.02
C THR A 496 -11.39 18.35 13.34
N LEU A 497 -12.71 18.22 13.49
CA LEU A 497 -13.70 19.31 13.58
C LEU A 497 -13.62 20.28 12.38
N ASP A 498 -13.10 19.81 11.24
CA ASP A 498 -12.99 20.57 10.00
C ASP A 498 -14.38 20.69 9.32
N THR A 499 -15.00 21.86 9.48
CA THR A 499 -16.32 22.15 8.90
C THR A 499 -16.29 22.33 7.40
N ASP A 500 -15.17 22.78 6.82
CA ASP A 500 -15.03 22.93 5.37
C ASP A 500 -14.90 21.56 4.70
N PHE A 501 -14.15 20.64 5.32
CA PHE A 501 -14.14 19.24 4.93
C PHE A 501 -15.55 18.64 4.98
N LEU A 502 -16.25 18.76 6.10
CA LEU A 502 -17.59 18.20 6.22
C LEU A 502 -18.54 18.78 5.16
N ALA A 503 -18.52 20.09 4.93
CA ALA A 503 -19.34 20.73 3.91
C ALA A 503 -19.08 20.18 2.50
N HIS A 504 -17.82 19.86 2.19
CA HIS A 504 -17.42 19.28 0.92
C HIS A 504 -17.92 17.83 0.74
N TYR A 505 -17.72 16.98 1.77
CA TYR A 505 -17.99 15.54 1.70
C TYR A 505 -19.39 15.13 2.17
N TYR A 506 -20.15 15.97 2.87
CA TYR A 506 -21.47 15.66 3.41
C TYR A 506 -22.44 15.09 2.37
N LYS A 507 -22.37 15.55 1.13
CA LYS A 507 -23.23 15.06 0.04
C LYS A 507 -23.05 13.56 -0.24
N TYR A 508 -21.87 13.00 0.00
CA TYR A 508 -21.58 11.57 -0.18
C TYR A 508 -22.13 10.76 0.99
N LEU A 509 -21.93 11.26 2.22
CA LEU A 509 -22.54 10.68 3.43
C LEU A 509 -24.07 10.67 3.35
N LYS A 510 -24.65 11.82 3.00
CA LYS A 510 -26.09 11.95 2.80
C LYS A 510 -26.61 11.00 1.70
N GLY A 511 -25.91 10.91 0.58
CA GLY A 511 -26.31 10.03 -0.53
C GLY A 511 -26.29 8.54 -0.16
N ALA A 512 -25.29 8.09 0.62
CA ALA A 512 -25.28 6.72 1.14
C ALA A 512 -26.47 6.44 2.06
N ALA A 513 -26.82 7.39 2.94
CA ALA A 513 -27.99 7.30 3.82
C ALA A 513 -29.31 7.30 3.03
N GLU A 514 -29.44 8.14 2.01
CA GLU A 514 -30.63 8.18 1.13
C GLU A 514 -30.85 6.85 0.42
N PHE A 515 -29.78 6.22 -0.11
CA PHE A 515 -29.87 4.88 -0.67
C PHE A 515 -30.38 3.85 0.35
N CYS A 516 -29.84 3.85 1.58
CA CYS A 516 -30.28 2.92 2.62
C CYS A 516 -31.75 3.10 2.99
N ILE A 517 -32.24 4.35 3.05
CA ILE A 517 -33.66 4.63 3.32
C ILE A 517 -34.56 4.07 2.21
N ASP A 518 -34.18 4.26 0.95
CA ASP A 518 -34.99 3.81 -0.20
C ASP A 518 -34.84 2.30 -0.47
N TRP A 519 -33.78 1.68 0.07
CA TRP A 519 -33.59 0.22 0.03
C TRP A 519 -34.54 -0.54 0.96
N LEU A 520 -34.86 0.05 2.10
CA LEU A 520 -35.70 -0.59 3.11
C LEU A 520 -37.15 -0.74 2.62
N VAL A 521 -37.78 -1.88 2.94
CA VAL A 521 -39.21 -2.15 2.71
C VAL A 521 -39.91 -2.32 4.04
N GLU A 522 -41.14 -1.82 4.13
CA GLU A 522 -41.95 -2.05 5.32
C GLU A 522 -42.69 -3.39 5.21
N LYS A 523 -42.51 -4.26 6.23
CA LYS A 523 -43.21 -5.53 6.36
C LYS A 523 -43.57 -5.73 7.83
N ASP A 524 -44.88 -5.99 8.09
CA ASP A 524 -45.40 -6.24 9.45
C ASP A 524 -45.06 -5.15 10.48
N GLY A 525 -44.95 -3.89 10.04
CA GLY A 525 -44.61 -2.74 10.87
C GLY A 525 -43.10 -2.58 11.16
N TYR A 526 -42.23 -3.34 10.49
CA TYR A 526 -40.77 -3.24 10.56
C TYR A 526 -40.19 -2.82 9.22
N LEU A 527 -39.10 -2.03 9.27
CA LEU A 527 -38.28 -1.75 8.10
C LEU A 527 -37.27 -2.89 7.95
N MET A 528 -37.27 -3.55 6.79
CA MET A 528 -36.44 -4.71 6.47
C MET A 528 -35.58 -4.42 5.25
N THR A 529 -34.41 -5.12 5.14
CA THR A 529 -33.49 -5.05 3.99
C THR A 529 -33.83 -6.09 2.94
#